data_eccccf44145246aa5427c385c3408e72
#
_entry.id   eccccf44145246aa5427c385c3408e72
#
_cell.length_a   1.000
_cell.length_b   1.000
_cell.length_c   1.000
_cell.angle_alpha   90.00
_cell.angle_beta   90.00
_cell.angle_gamma   90.00
#
_symmetry.space_group_name_H-M   'P 1'
#
loop_
_entity.id
_entity.type
_entity.pdbx_description
1 polymer ?
#
loop_
_entity_poly.entity_id
_entity_poly.type
_entity_poly.pdbx_seq_one_letter_code
_entity_poly.pdbx_strand_id
1 'polypeptide(L)'
;YKPVLKAFTLGGNAAAYGASTSPGAGWSYTADNGFAVSSNFTSKSGNSKGILNDEVATSWATQIGYTKPQYSVSAIVNQKYNGWADTSYFLTDQGAARPGDGSSTNIGLRAWWRPESTGTATPSISVGYDTSETDATGNSNTTAYFVGLTWQDIINADDRIGIAFGQPQKHEDDT
;
A
#
# COMPACT_ATOMS: atom_id res chain seq x y z
N TYR A 1 15.04 3.55 -4.07
CA TYR A 1 14.17 4.03 -5.15
C TYR A 1 13.29 5.16 -4.65
N LYS A 2 13.37 6.32 -5.29
CA LYS A 2 12.44 7.42 -5.01
C LYS A 2 11.39 7.43 -6.12
N PRO A 3 10.11 7.34 -5.78
CA PRO A 3 9.05 7.37 -6.79
C PRO A 3 9.01 8.70 -7.52
N VAL A 4 8.70 8.67 -8.81
CA VAL A 4 8.62 9.85 -9.67
C VAL A 4 7.55 10.83 -9.19
N LEU A 5 6.41 10.31 -8.74
CA LEU A 5 5.32 11.10 -8.19
C LEU A 5 4.91 10.54 -6.82
N LYS A 6 4.83 11.42 -5.84
CA LYS A 6 4.45 11.04 -4.47
C LYS A 6 3.07 10.36 -4.40
N ALA A 7 2.15 10.74 -5.28
CA ALA A 7 0.81 10.14 -5.36
C ALA A 7 0.82 8.65 -5.75
N PHE A 8 1.89 8.18 -6.38
CA PHE A 8 2.05 6.79 -6.81
C PHE A 8 3.01 6.00 -5.91
N THR A 9 3.24 6.46 -4.70
CA THR A 9 4.09 5.75 -3.72
C THR A 9 3.29 4.74 -2.93
N LEU A 10 3.98 3.85 -2.23
CA LEU A 10 3.36 2.94 -1.26
C LEU A 10 2.52 3.68 -0.20
N GLY A 11 2.91 4.90 0.17
CA GLY A 11 2.13 5.75 1.06
C GLY A 11 0.84 6.32 0.43
N GLY A 12 0.63 6.12 -0.88
CA GLY A 12 -0.60 6.54 -1.57
C GLY A 12 -1.81 5.67 -1.25
N ASN A 13 -1.62 4.42 -0.79
CA ASN A 13 -2.70 3.59 -0.28
C ASN A 13 -2.63 3.47 1.25
N ALA A 14 -3.12 4.49 1.94
CA ALA A 14 -3.22 4.47 3.39
C ALA A 14 -4.12 3.35 3.92
N ALA A 15 -5.04 2.85 3.12
CA ALA A 15 -5.92 1.76 3.52
C ALA A 15 -5.16 0.44 3.70
N ALA A 16 -4.21 0.11 2.82
CA ALA A 16 -3.39 -1.09 2.94
C ALA A 16 -2.19 -0.91 3.89
N TYR A 17 -1.59 0.29 3.91
CA TYR A 17 -0.37 0.57 4.67
C TYR A 17 -0.59 1.45 5.90
N GLY A 18 -1.83 1.65 6.31
CA GLY A 18 -2.24 2.62 7.31
C GLY A 18 -1.26 2.81 8.46
N ALA A 19 -1.01 4.04 8.84
CA ALA A 19 -0.16 4.39 9.97
C ALA A 19 -0.98 4.44 11.26
N SER A 20 -0.45 3.86 12.33
CA SER A 20 -1.07 3.94 13.65
C SER A 20 0.00 4.00 14.74
N THR A 21 -0.28 4.80 15.75
CA THR A 21 0.46 4.82 17.01
C THR A 21 -0.23 4.00 18.11
N SER A 22 -1.19 3.19 17.75
CA SER A 22 -1.98 2.37 18.67
C SER A 22 -1.20 1.14 19.14
N PRO A 23 -1.52 0.60 20.32
CA PRO A 23 -0.96 -0.65 20.80
C PRO A 23 -1.18 -1.79 19.82
N GLY A 24 -0.20 -2.66 19.70
CA GLY A 24 -0.26 -3.79 18.80
C GLY A 24 0.88 -4.77 18.99
N ALA A 25 0.89 -5.80 18.20
CA ALA A 25 1.96 -6.79 18.13
C ALA A 25 2.17 -7.20 16.67
N GLY A 26 3.40 -7.57 16.36
CA GLY A 26 3.74 -8.03 15.03
C GLY A 26 4.98 -8.90 15.03
N TRP A 27 5.16 -9.57 13.91
CA TRP A 27 6.34 -10.38 13.65
C TRP A 27 6.75 -10.23 12.18
N SER A 28 8.00 -10.52 11.91
CA SER A 28 8.53 -10.58 10.56
C SER A 28 9.53 -11.72 10.43
N TYR A 29 9.60 -12.27 9.23
CA TYR A 29 10.58 -13.27 8.84
C TYR A 29 11.15 -12.90 7.49
N THR A 30 12.46 -12.96 7.37
CA THR A 30 13.19 -12.74 6.12
C THR A 30 14.15 -13.89 5.90
N ALA A 31 14.09 -14.51 4.72
CA ALA A 31 14.96 -15.59 4.31
C ALA A 31 16.04 -15.10 3.35
N ASP A 32 17.20 -15.75 3.35
CA ASP A 32 18.34 -15.42 2.49
C ASP A 32 18.04 -15.57 0.99
N ASN A 33 17.03 -16.38 0.65
CA ASN A 33 16.62 -16.56 -0.75
C ASN A 33 15.83 -15.38 -1.34
N GLY A 34 15.55 -14.33 -0.54
CA GLY A 34 14.81 -13.14 -0.95
C GLY A 34 13.33 -13.15 -0.58
N PHE A 35 12.84 -14.21 0.06
CA PHE A 35 11.48 -14.27 0.59
C PHE A 35 11.37 -13.51 1.91
N ALA A 36 10.28 -12.77 2.10
CA ALA A 36 9.96 -12.10 3.34
C ALA A 36 8.46 -12.16 3.61
N VAL A 37 8.10 -12.28 4.87
CA VAL A 37 6.71 -12.21 5.34
C VAL A 37 6.66 -11.45 6.65
N SER A 38 5.62 -10.64 6.84
CA SER A 38 5.35 -9.97 8.11
C SER A 38 3.86 -9.92 8.38
N SER A 39 3.50 -9.89 9.66
CA SER A 39 2.12 -9.71 10.07
C SER A 39 2.07 -8.82 11.31
N ASN A 40 1.14 -7.85 11.31
CA ASN A 40 1.01 -6.85 12.36
C ASN A 40 -0.46 -6.69 12.72
N PHE A 41 -0.74 -6.70 13.98
CA PHE A 41 -2.06 -6.42 14.56
C PHE A 41 -1.99 -5.17 15.43
N THR A 42 -2.95 -4.26 15.27
CA THR A 42 -3.07 -3.04 16.08
C THR A 42 -4.51 -2.80 16.51
N SER A 43 -4.67 -2.16 17.69
CA SER A 43 -5.97 -1.84 18.26
C SER A 43 -5.99 -0.41 18.80
N LYS A 44 -6.90 0.44 18.33
CA LYS A 44 -6.94 1.87 18.68
C LYS A 44 -7.07 2.18 20.17
N SER A 45 -7.74 1.34 20.91
CA SER A 45 -7.95 1.53 22.35
C SER A 45 -7.38 0.38 23.18
N GLY A 46 -6.38 -0.32 22.63
CA GLY A 46 -5.80 -1.49 23.27
C GLY A 46 -5.12 -1.20 24.62
N ASN A 47 -4.69 0.03 24.86
CA ASN A 47 -4.13 0.46 26.14
C ASN A 47 -5.15 0.58 27.26
N SER A 48 -6.42 0.77 26.96
CA SER A 48 -7.50 0.94 27.95
C SER A 48 -8.52 -0.18 27.95
N LYS A 49 -8.76 -0.80 26.78
CA LYS A 49 -9.80 -1.82 26.58
C LYS A 49 -9.26 -3.22 26.29
N GLY A 50 -7.95 -3.35 26.13
CA GLY A 50 -7.29 -4.60 25.74
C GLY A 50 -7.07 -4.72 24.22
N ILE A 51 -5.98 -5.38 23.86
CA ILE A 51 -5.54 -5.48 22.44
C ILE A 51 -6.47 -6.37 21.61
N LEU A 52 -7.04 -7.41 22.22
CA LEU A 52 -7.90 -8.41 21.55
C LEU A 52 -9.39 -8.23 21.89
N ASN A 53 -9.82 -7.01 22.07
CA ASN A 53 -11.23 -6.72 22.33
C ASN A 53 -11.95 -6.49 21.00
N ASP A 54 -13.06 -7.19 20.80
CA ASP A 54 -13.90 -7.13 19.59
C ASP A 54 -14.76 -5.86 19.47
N GLU A 55 -14.86 -5.07 20.54
CA GLU A 55 -15.57 -3.80 20.54
C GLU A 55 -14.72 -2.61 20.07
N VAL A 56 -13.44 -2.80 19.84
CA VAL A 56 -12.54 -1.72 19.45
C VAL A 56 -12.09 -1.83 18.00
N ALA A 57 -11.81 -0.67 17.41
CA ALA A 57 -11.30 -0.62 16.05
C ALA A 57 -9.92 -1.29 15.96
N THR A 58 -9.81 -2.30 15.12
CA THR A 58 -8.59 -3.10 14.94
C THR A 58 -8.17 -3.14 13.48
N SER A 59 -6.89 -3.38 13.26
CA SER A 59 -6.29 -3.55 11.95
C SER A 59 -5.29 -4.69 11.97
N TRP A 60 -5.41 -5.62 11.04
CA TRP A 60 -4.50 -6.74 10.87
C TRP A 60 -3.93 -6.74 9.46
N ALA A 61 -2.66 -6.37 9.34
CA ALA A 61 -1.94 -6.31 8.08
C ALA A 61 -0.97 -7.47 7.96
N THR A 62 -1.04 -8.21 6.85
CA THR A 62 -0.09 -9.26 6.49
C THR A 62 0.51 -8.95 5.14
N GLN A 63 1.83 -8.93 5.07
CA GLN A 63 2.58 -8.68 3.84
C GLN A 63 3.49 -9.86 3.52
N ILE A 64 3.55 -10.22 2.25
CA ILE A 64 4.46 -11.19 1.68
C ILE A 64 5.23 -10.54 0.54
N GLY A 65 6.50 -10.85 0.41
CA GLY A 65 7.34 -10.33 -0.65
C GLY A 65 8.45 -11.28 -1.07
N TYR A 66 8.87 -11.12 -2.31
CA TYR A 66 10.01 -11.82 -2.86
C TYR A 66 10.87 -10.85 -3.65
N THR A 67 12.13 -10.71 -3.25
CA THR A 67 13.05 -9.73 -3.83
C THR A 67 14.32 -10.39 -4.30
N LYS A 68 14.69 -10.07 -5.52
CA LYS A 68 15.98 -10.38 -6.14
C LYS A 68 16.67 -9.10 -6.59
N PRO A 69 17.97 -9.13 -6.96
CA PRO A 69 18.68 -7.92 -7.37
C PRO A 69 18.01 -7.14 -8.51
N GLN A 70 17.28 -7.80 -9.39
CA GLN A 70 16.69 -7.20 -10.59
C GLN A 70 15.17 -7.07 -10.53
N TYR A 71 14.48 -7.70 -9.59
CA TYR A 71 13.02 -7.61 -9.47
C TYR A 71 12.55 -7.83 -8.05
N SER A 72 11.37 -7.35 -7.79
CA SER A 72 10.63 -7.65 -6.57
C SER A 72 9.14 -7.72 -6.86
N VAL A 73 8.47 -8.59 -6.14
CA VAL A 73 7.01 -8.67 -6.09
C VAL A 73 6.58 -8.71 -4.64
N SER A 74 5.50 -8.03 -4.31
CA SER A 74 4.93 -8.06 -2.96
C SER A 74 3.43 -7.88 -2.99
N ALA A 75 2.79 -8.46 -1.99
CA ALA A 75 1.37 -8.30 -1.72
C ALA A 75 1.17 -8.00 -0.24
N ILE A 76 0.25 -7.09 0.07
CA ILE A 76 -0.21 -6.83 1.42
C ILE A 76 -1.74 -6.98 1.45
N VAL A 77 -2.23 -7.62 2.49
CA VAL A 77 -3.66 -7.67 2.83
C VAL A 77 -3.81 -7.04 4.21
N ASN A 78 -4.70 -6.07 4.33
CA ASN A 78 -5.02 -5.45 5.59
C ASN A 78 -6.53 -5.55 5.84
N GLN A 79 -6.90 -6.30 6.86
CA GLN A 79 -8.27 -6.42 7.35
C GLN A 79 -8.48 -5.48 8.51
N LYS A 80 -9.53 -4.68 8.44
CA LYS A 80 -9.88 -3.67 9.43
C LYS A 80 -11.30 -3.88 9.90
N TYR A 81 -11.51 -3.74 11.20
CA TYR A 81 -12.78 -4.06 11.86
C TYR A 81 -13.22 -2.93 12.77
N ASN A 82 -14.51 -2.91 13.08
CA ASN A 82 -15.15 -2.04 14.07
C ASN A 82 -14.88 -0.55 13.79
N GLY A 83 -15.03 -0.15 12.52
CA GLY A 83 -14.90 1.23 12.15
C GLY A 83 -13.48 1.79 12.26
N TRP A 84 -12.47 0.98 11.97
CA TRP A 84 -11.12 1.52 11.82
C TRP A 84 -11.09 2.59 10.72
N ALA A 85 -11.10 3.84 11.12
CA ALA A 85 -11.01 4.96 10.19
C ALA A 85 -9.57 5.22 9.78
N ASP A 86 -9.34 5.28 8.48
CA ASP A 86 -8.10 5.72 7.88
C ASP A 86 -8.20 7.14 7.38
N THR A 87 -7.12 7.88 7.54
CA THR A 87 -6.96 9.11 6.79
C THR A 87 -6.73 8.73 5.34
N SER A 88 -7.66 9.05 4.47
CA SER A 88 -7.46 8.83 3.04
C SER A 88 -6.62 9.93 2.43
N TYR A 89 -5.45 9.55 1.96
CA TYR A 89 -4.68 10.37 1.04
C TYR A 89 -5.26 10.15 -0.35
N PHE A 90 -5.69 11.05 -1.11
CA PHE A 90 -6.08 10.88 -2.52
C PHE A 90 -7.44 10.24 -2.80
N LEU A 91 -8.41 10.38 -1.92
CA LEU A 91 -9.79 10.15 -2.30
C LEU A 91 -10.27 11.34 -3.13
N THR A 92 -10.67 11.09 -4.37
CA THR A 92 -11.05 12.15 -5.30
C THR A 92 -12.46 12.70 -5.04
N ASP A 93 -13.38 11.86 -4.56
CA ASP A 93 -14.81 12.18 -4.60
C ASP A 93 -15.48 12.31 -3.23
N GLN A 94 -14.96 11.73 -2.17
CA GLN A 94 -15.66 11.67 -0.88
C GLN A 94 -14.87 12.24 0.30
N GLY A 95 -13.81 12.97 0.06
CA GLY A 95 -13.07 13.61 1.14
C GLY A 95 -12.23 12.65 1.99
N ALA A 96 -11.92 13.06 3.20
CA ALA A 96 -10.69 12.65 3.86
C ALA A 96 -10.79 11.45 4.80
N ALA A 97 -11.93 10.98 5.19
CA ALA A 97 -12.02 9.91 6.19
C ALA A 97 -13.09 8.90 5.83
N ARG A 98 -12.79 7.64 6.05
CA ARG A 98 -13.83 6.61 6.06
C ARG A 98 -14.69 6.73 7.31
N PRO A 99 -15.99 6.40 7.22
CA PRO A 99 -16.84 6.35 8.37
C PRO A 99 -16.28 5.44 9.47
N GLY A 100 -16.59 5.75 10.70
CA GLY A 100 -16.16 5.00 11.86
C GLY A 100 -16.98 3.75 12.15
N ASP A 101 -17.57 3.12 11.14
CA ASP A 101 -18.35 1.88 11.25
C ASP A 101 -17.90 0.84 10.23
N GLY A 102 -18.32 -0.41 10.41
CA GLY A 102 -18.07 -1.51 9.51
C GLY A 102 -16.65 -2.04 9.49
N SER A 103 -16.40 -2.87 8.51
CA SER A 103 -15.12 -3.52 8.24
C SER A 103 -14.62 -3.22 6.83
N SER A 104 -13.35 -3.47 6.59
CA SER A 104 -12.78 -3.37 5.24
C SER A 104 -11.66 -4.38 5.02
N THR A 105 -11.57 -4.86 3.77
CA THR A 105 -10.46 -5.65 3.26
C THR A 105 -9.70 -4.83 2.23
N ASN A 106 -8.43 -4.61 2.47
CA ASN A 106 -7.59 -3.75 1.66
C ASN A 106 -6.40 -4.55 1.14
N ILE A 107 -6.23 -4.57 -0.17
CA ILE A 107 -5.17 -5.33 -0.85
C ILE A 107 -4.30 -4.36 -1.63
N GLY A 108 -2.99 -4.50 -1.47
CA GLY A 108 -2.00 -3.77 -2.26
C GLY A 108 -1.01 -4.72 -2.91
N LEU A 109 -0.82 -4.58 -4.22
CA LEU A 109 0.12 -5.35 -5.01
C LEU A 109 1.19 -4.42 -5.57
N ARG A 110 2.46 -4.84 -5.47
CA ARG A 110 3.60 -4.08 -6.00
C ARG A 110 4.57 -5.01 -6.70
N ALA A 111 5.07 -4.56 -7.84
CA ALA A 111 6.18 -5.21 -8.50
C ALA A 111 7.12 -4.17 -9.12
N TRP A 112 8.38 -4.48 -9.17
CA TRP A 112 9.34 -3.75 -9.99
C TRP A 112 10.36 -4.69 -10.62
N TRP A 113 10.86 -4.23 -11.75
CA TRP A 113 11.98 -4.86 -12.46
C TRP A 113 12.97 -3.78 -12.91
N ARG A 114 14.25 -4.11 -12.92
CA ARG A 114 15.31 -3.24 -13.44
C ARG A 114 16.31 -4.02 -14.31
N PRO A 115 16.85 -3.41 -15.37
CA PRO A 115 17.92 -4.01 -16.14
C PRO A 115 19.20 -4.17 -15.29
N GLU A 116 20.11 -5.05 -15.71
CA GLU A 116 21.40 -5.26 -15.04
C GLU A 116 22.31 -4.04 -15.14
N SER A 117 22.23 -3.32 -16.25
CA SER A 117 23.05 -2.14 -16.52
C SER A 117 22.20 -0.90 -16.70
N THR A 118 22.76 0.24 -16.28
CA THR A 118 22.23 1.59 -16.54
C THR A 118 22.79 2.18 -17.84
N GLY A 119 22.36 3.37 -18.24
CA GLY A 119 22.81 4.01 -19.48
C GLY A 119 22.27 3.38 -20.77
N THR A 120 21.19 2.60 -20.67
CA THR A 120 20.54 1.94 -21.79
C THR A 120 19.15 2.50 -22.05
N ALA A 121 18.60 2.28 -23.25
CA ALA A 121 17.23 2.65 -23.59
C ALA A 121 16.18 1.83 -22.82
N THR A 122 16.55 0.75 -22.15
CA THR A 122 15.66 -0.10 -21.37
C THR A 122 15.39 0.51 -19.99
N PRO A 123 14.16 0.89 -19.66
CA PRO A 123 13.82 1.46 -18.35
C PRO A 123 13.71 0.40 -17.26
N SER A 124 13.87 0.82 -16.02
CA SER A 124 13.29 0.12 -14.90
C SER A 124 11.76 0.32 -14.89
N ILE A 125 11.02 -0.72 -14.57
CA ILE A 125 9.56 -0.73 -14.58
C ILE A 125 9.07 -0.94 -13.17
N SER A 126 8.09 -0.14 -12.73
CA SER A 126 7.40 -0.30 -11.46
C SER A 126 5.90 -0.31 -11.69
N VAL A 127 5.19 -1.23 -11.08
CA VAL A 127 3.73 -1.32 -11.17
C VAL A 127 3.12 -1.51 -9.78
N GLY A 128 1.93 -0.99 -9.61
CA GLY A 128 1.14 -1.19 -8.40
C GLY A 128 -0.34 -1.22 -8.69
N TYR A 129 -1.04 -1.98 -7.89
CA TYR A 129 -2.50 -2.07 -7.90
C TYR A 129 -2.99 -2.16 -6.45
N ASP A 130 -4.01 -1.40 -6.14
CA ASP A 130 -4.64 -1.37 -4.82
C ASP A 130 -6.15 -1.48 -4.97
N THR A 131 -6.76 -2.24 -4.07
CA THR A 131 -8.21 -2.31 -3.95
C THR A 131 -8.61 -2.30 -2.48
N SER A 132 -9.77 -1.76 -2.21
CA SER A 132 -10.37 -1.70 -0.89
C SER A 132 -11.84 -2.01 -1.00
N GLU A 133 -12.27 -3.05 -0.33
CA GLU A 133 -13.68 -3.42 -0.19
C GLU A 133 -14.14 -3.08 1.23
N THR A 134 -15.34 -2.51 1.37
CA THR A 134 -15.85 -2.07 2.66
C THR A 134 -17.36 -2.28 2.76
N ASP A 135 -17.81 -2.67 3.94
CA ASP A 135 -19.23 -2.71 4.34
C ASP A 135 -19.66 -1.49 5.16
N ALA A 136 -18.77 -0.51 5.34
CA ALA A 136 -19.07 0.71 6.08
C ALA A 136 -20.16 1.54 5.38
N THR A 137 -21.13 2.01 6.16
CA THR A 137 -22.28 2.78 5.66
C THR A 137 -21.84 4.04 4.91
N GLY A 138 -22.37 4.24 3.71
CA GLY A 138 -22.09 5.42 2.89
C GLY A 138 -20.71 5.42 2.21
N ASN A 139 -20.02 4.28 2.18
CA ASN A 139 -18.76 4.10 1.47
C ASN A 139 -18.92 3.11 0.31
N SER A 140 -18.21 3.37 -0.76
CA SER A 140 -18.02 2.46 -1.88
C SER A 140 -16.63 1.84 -1.86
N ASN A 141 -16.46 0.77 -2.62
CA ASN A 141 -15.16 0.17 -2.88
C ASN A 141 -14.24 1.15 -3.60
N THR A 142 -12.95 0.98 -3.46
CA THR A 142 -11.98 1.87 -4.10
C THR A 142 -10.90 1.09 -4.80
N THR A 143 -10.41 1.63 -5.92
CA THR A 143 -9.28 1.08 -6.67
C THR A 143 -8.24 2.16 -6.95
N ALA A 144 -7.00 1.73 -7.11
CA ALA A 144 -5.89 2.56 -7.56
C ALA A 144 -4.88 1.72 -8.34
N TYR A 145 -4.19 2.32 -9.30
CA TYR A 145 -3.09 1.66 -10.00
C TYR A 145 -2.05 2.66 -10.48
N PHE A 146 -0.85 2.17 -10.72
CA PHE A 146 0.19 2.95 -11.40
C PHE A 146 1.15 2.07 -12.19
N VAL A 147 1.76 2.69 -13.20
CA VAL A 147 2.90 2.19 -13.94
C VAL A 147 3.95 3.30 -13.98
N GLY A 148 5.18 2.98 -13.61
CA GLY A 148 6.31 3.91 -13.65
C GLY A 148 7.44 3.33 -14.48
N LEU A 149 8.04 4.16 -15.32
CA LEU A 149 9.24 3.87 -16.11
C LEU A 149 10.34 4.81 -15.65
N THR A 150 11.52 4.30 -15.39
CA THR A 150 12.67 5.12 -14.95
C THR A 150 13.93 4.70 -15.69
N TRP A 151 14.57 5.64 -16.33
CA TRP A 151 15.90 5.50 -16.93
C TRP A 151 16.93 6.14 -16.01
N GLN A 152 18.08 5.54 -15.93
CA GLN A 152 19.22 6.05 -15.16
C GLN A 152 20.45 6.13 -16.08
N ASP A 153 21.28 7.17 -15.90
CA ASP A 153 22.55 7.39 -16.59
C ASP A 153 22.40 7.48 -18.13
N ILE A 154 21.26 8.00 -18.62
CA ILE A 154 20.97 7.99 -20.06
C ILE A 154 21.58 9.17 -20.82
N ILE A 155 21.76 10.32 -20.18
CA ILE A 155 22.36 11.53 -20.74
C ILE A 155 23.72 11.78 -20.09
N ASN A 156 23.75 11.80 -18.77
CA ASN A 156 24.96 11.95 -17.97
C ASN A 156 24.97 10.91 -16.83
N ALA A 157 26.14 10.65 -16.26
CA ALA A 157 26.29 9.83 -15.09
C ALA A 157 25.42 10.41 -13.94
N ASP A 158 24.74 9.53 -13.22
CA ASP A 158 23.86 9.85 -12.09
C ASP A 158 22.57 10.59 -12.43
N ASP A 159 22.26 10.86 -13.72
CA ASP A 159 20.96 11.40 -14.08
C ASP A 159 19.83 10.38 -13.97
N ARG A 160 18.59 10.87 -13.84
CA ARG A 160 17.38 10.03 -13.81
C ARG A 160 16.24 10.72 -14.53
N ILE A 161 15.65 10.00 -15.46
CA ILE A 161 14.44 10.40 -16.15
C ILE A 161 13.34 9.41 -15.79
N GLY A 162 12.15 9.89 -15.44
CA GLY A 162 11.03 9.04 -15.09
C GLY A 162 9.72 9.54 -15.67
N ILE A 163 8.89 8.60 -16.09
CA ILE A 163 7.51 8.82 -16.53
C ILE A 163 6.63 7.91 -15.68
N ALA A 164 5.54 8.44 -15.16
CA ALA A 164 4.56 7.66 -14.44
C ALA A 164 3.15 7.95 -14.96
N PHE A 165 2.35 6.90 -14.99
CA PHE A 165 0.93 6.94 -15.33
C PHE A 165 0.16 6.11 -14.32
N GLY A 166 -1.02 6.56 -13.95
CA GLY A 166 -1.87 5.80 -13.04
C GLY A 166 -3.10 6.58 -12.59
N GLN A 167 -3.90 5.90 -11.81
CA GLN A 167 -5.07 6.42 -11.14
C GLN A 167 -4.82 6.40 -9.63
N PRO A 168 -4.87 7.54 -8.95
CA PRO A 168 -4.96 7.57 -7.48
C PRO A 168 -6.21 6.82 -7.01
N GLN A 169 -6.28 6.54 -5.73
CA GLN A 169 -7.42 5.85 -5.14
C GLN A 169 -8.72 6.56 -5.50
N LYS A 170 -9.60 5.84 -6.18
CA LYS A 170 -10.89 6.32 -6.68
C LYS A 170 -11.98 5.41 -6.15
N HIS A 171 -13.10 6.00 -5.74
CA HIS A 171 -14.32 5.26 -5.42
C HIS A 171 -14.91 4.64 -6.68
N GLU A 172 -15.41 3.43 -6.55
CA GLU A 172 -16.26 2.82 -7.57
C GLU A 172 -17.66 3.39 -7.36
N ASP A 173 -18.19 4.01 -8.40
CA ASP A 173 -19.57 4.49 -8.38
C ASP A 173 -20.50 3.27 -8.33
N ASP A 174 -21.32 3.18 -7.30
CA ASP A 174 -22.46 2.28 -7.28
C ASP A 174 -23.43 2.77 -8.37
N THR A 175 -23.41 2.10 -9.53
CA THR A 175 -24.39 2.29 -10.62
C THR A 175 -25.66 1.51 -10.35
#